data_1ee9b25d9e92e11ecd11d44a87fc5034
#
_entry.id   1ee9b25d9e92e11ecd11d44a87fc5034
#
_cell.length_a   1.000
_cell.length_b   1.000
_cell.length_c   1.000
_cell.angle_alpha   90.00
_cell.angle_beta   90.00
_cell.angle_gamma   90.00
#
_symmetry.space_group_name_H-M   'P 1'
#
loop_
_entity.id
_entity.type
_entity.pdbx_description
1 polymer ?
#
loop_
_entity_poly.entity_id
_entity_poly.type
_entity_poly.pdbx_seq_one_letter_code
_entity_poly.pdbx_strand_id
1 'polypeptide(L)'
;LSIFDFKRKKYRTFLQDSETGEEIAEEYETGRGVWKKHDVQDGKGSEMRENLIRKHYWFSGRVQGVGFRYRACYIASSLGVTGWVRNNWDDRVEMEAQGSRELLTQMVEMLGRQRFIEIEGIEERVIPVEVESGFYSR
;
A
#
# COMPACT_ATOMS: atom_id res chain seq x y z
N LEU A 1 6.08 1.47 10.24
CA LEU A 1 4.92 0.57 10.24
C LEU A 1 3.64 1.37 10.09
N SER A 2 2.81 0.98 9.15
CA SER A 2 1.53 1.63 8.91
C SER A 2 0.40 0.64 9.08
N ILE A 3 -0.68 1.10 9.70
CA ILE A 3 -1.86 0.29 9.94
C ILE A 3 -3.06 1.03 9.37
N PHE A 4 -3.85 0.33 8.57
CA PHE A 4 -5.07 0.89 8.02
C PHE A 4 -6.28 0.34 8.76
N ASP A 5 -7.10 1.23 9.29
CA ASP A 5 -8.33 0.87 9.97
C ASP A 5 -9.50 1.05 9.00
N PHE A 6 -10.03 -0.05 8.49
CA PHE A 6 -11.10 -0.02 7.50
C PHE A 6 -12.43 0.46 8.07
N LYS A 7 -12.65 0.31 9.37
CA LYS A 7 -13.89 0.80 9.97
C LYS A 7 -13.91 2.31 10.03
N ARG A 8 -12.77 2.90 10.38
CA ARG A 8 -12.64 4.35 10.46
C ARG A 8 -12.21 4.97 9.14
N LYS A 9 -11.76 4.15 8.20
CA LYS A 9 -11.20 4.59 6.93
C LYS A 9 -10.02 5.55 7.14
N LYS A 10 -9.23 5.27 8.15
CA LYS A 10 -8.05 6.05 8.49
C LYS A 10 -6.80 5.21 8.36
N TYR A 11 -5.77 5.86 7.95
CA TYR A 11 -4.46 5.27 7.75
C TYR A 11 -3.54 5.83 8.81
N ARG A 12 -2.97 4.97 9.61
CA ARG A 12 -2.05 5.39 10.66
C ARG A 12 -0.67 4.85 10.34
N THR A 13 0.27 5.76 10.14
CA THR A 13 1.64 5.43 9.86
C THR A 13 2.51 5.73 11.07
N PHE A 14 3.31 4.76 11.46
CA PHE A 14 4.29 4.92 12.52
C PHE A 14 5.66 4.93 11.86
N LEU A 15 6.32 6.06 11.93
CA LEU A 15 7.65 6.24 11.39
C LEU A 15 8.63 6.45 12.53
N GLN A 16 9.83 5.97 12.33
CA GLN A 16 10.89 6.20 13.30
C GLN A 16 11.87 7.21 12.73
N ASP A 17 12.12 8.25 13.49
CA ASP A 17 13.10 9.25 13.08
C ASP A 17 14.49 8.63 13.12
N SER A 18 15.20 8.71 12.01
CA SER A 18 16.51 8.09 11.87
C SER A 18 17.59 8.76 12.73
N GLU A 19 17.37 10.02 13.12
CA GLU A 19 18.34 10.74 13.93
C GLU A 19 18.08 10.59 15.42
N THR A 20 16.84 10.72 15.83
CA THR A 20 16.48 10.71 17.25
C THR A 20 15.97 9.36 17.73
N GLY A 21 15.53 8.51 16.82
CA GLY A 21 14.88 7.26 17.18
C GLY A 21 13.46 7.42 17.67
N GLU A 22 12.94 8.63 17.67
CA GLU A 22 11.58 8.87 18.11
C GLU A 22 10.57 8.32 17.11
N GLU A 23 9.50 7.75 17.67
CA GLU A 23 8.42 7.22 16.86
C GLU A 23 7.43 8.35 16.57
N ILE A 24 7.15 8.53 15.28
CA ILE A 24 6.22 9.55 14.82
C ILE A 24 5.00 8.84 14.24
N ALA A 25 3.82 9.20 14.73
CA ALA A 25 2.57 8.64 14.22
C ALA A 25 1.86 9.70 13.39
N GLU A 26 1.44 9.33 12.20
CA GLU A 26 0.63 10.18 11.34
C GLU A 26 -0.66 9.46 10.97
N GLU A 27 -1.76 10.18 10.99
CA GLU A 27 -3.05 9.65 10.56
C GLU A 27 -3.47 10.32 9.27
N TYR A 28 -3.96 9.50 8.34
CA TYR A 28 -4.52 9.98 7.08
C TYR A 28 -5.89 9.39 6.90
N GLU A 29 -6.79 10.19 6.35
CA GLU A 29 -8.07 9.67 5.89
C GLU A 29 -7.91 9.23 4.45
N THR A 30 -8.36 8.04 4.14
CA THR A 30 -8.41 7.60 2.75
C THR A 30 -9.65 8.17 2.12
N GLY A 31 -9.49 8.72 0.95
CA GLY A 31 -10.61 9.29 0.24
C GLY A 31 -10.19 10.44 -0.64
N ARG A 32 -11.16 11.08 -1.21
CA ARG A 32 -10.91 12.14 -2.16
C ARG A 32 -10.25 13.33 -1.50
N GLY A 33 -9.15 13.75 -2.07
CA GLY A 33 -8.52 15.00 -1.72
C GLY A 33 -7.52 14.96 -0.58
N VAL A 34 -7.48 13.87 0.17
CA VAL A 34 -6.55 13.76 1.29
C VAL A 34 -5.11 13.80 0.81
N TRP A 35 -4.83 13.12 -0.26
CA TRP A 35 -3.48 13.04 -0.81
C TRP A 35 -3.06 14.28 -1.56
N LYS A 36 -3.99 15.10 -1.99
CA LYS A 36 -3.71 16.29 -2.75
C LYS A 36 -2.89 17.31 -2.00
N LYS A 37 -3.04 17.38 -0.70
CA LYS A 37 -2.32 18.36 0.10
C LYS A 37 -0.84 18.09 0.16
N HIS A 38 -0.48 16.84 0.19
CA HIS A 38 0.91 16.45 0.34
C HIS A 38 1.66 16.52 -0.96
N ASP A 39 0.93 16.43 -2.05
CA ASP A 39 1.51 16.36 -3.38
C ASP A 39 1.70 17.71 -4.01
N VAL A 40 0.99 18.69 -3.52
CA VAL A 40 0.94 20.01 -4.12
C VAL A 40 2.25 20.74 -4.03
N GLN A 41 3.04 20.43 -3.03
CA GLN A 41 4.24 21.23 -2.79
C GLN A 41 5.17 21.28 -3.95
N ASP A 42 5.34 20.19 -4.59
CA ASP A 42 6.36 20.10 -5.59
C ASP A 42 5.84 20.03 -6.99
N GLY A 43 4.72 19.46 -7.23
CA GLY A 43 4.02 19.48 -8.51
C GLY A 43 4.85 19.35 -9.76
N LYS A 44 6.07 18.91 -9.65
CA LYS A 44 6.98 18.82 -10.79
C LYS A 44 7.05 17.41 -11.29
N GLY A 45 6.89 17.23 -12.57
CA GLY A 45 6.87 15.91 -13.17
C GLY A 45 8.13 15.10 -12.96
N SER A 46 9.27 15.78 -12.86
CA SER A 46 10.55 15.11 -12.65
C SER A 46 10.63 14.39 -11.31
N GLU A 47 9.77 14.76 -10.38
CA GLU A 47 9.80 14.20 -9.03
C GLU A 47 9.05 12.90 -8.89
N MET A 48 8.34 12.47 -9.91
CA MET A 48 7.66 11.19 -9.86
C MET A 48 8.61 10.04 -9.62
N ARG A 49 9.83 10.10 -10.13
CA ARG A 49 10.83 9.08 -9.89
C ARG A 49 11.38 9.14 -8.47
N GLU A 50 11.52 10.36 -7.93
CA GLU A 50 12.03 10.56 -6.59
C GLU A 50 10.99 10.18 -5.55
N ASN A 51 9.71 10.19 -5.92
CA ASN A 51 8.63 9.81 -5.04
C ASN A 51 8.31 8.33 -5.09
N LEU A 52 9.14 7.57 -5.78
CA LEU A 52 8.97 6.13 -5.83
C LEU A 52 9.28 5.52 -4.47
N ILE A 53 8.34 4.79 -3.92
CA ILE A 53 8.51 4.08 -2.67
C ILE A 53 8.11 2.64 -2.83
N ARG A 54 8.62 1.80 -1.94
CA ARG A 54 8.25 0.40 -1.88
C ARG A 54 7.74 0.09 -0.50
N LYS A 55 6.60 -0.62 -0.43
CA LYS A 55 6.02 -1.02 0.85
C LYS A 55 5.79 -2.53 0.88
N HIS A 56 5.97 -3.08 2.04
CA HIS A 56 5.65 -4.46 2.34
C HIS A 56 4.36 -4.49 3.16
N TYR A 57 3.39 -5.28 2.73
CA TYR A 57 2.06 -5.32 3.34
C TYR A 57 1.73 -6.72 3.83
N TRP A 58 1.00 -6.77 4.95
CA TRP A 58 0.35 -7.99 5.42
C TRP A 58 -1.12 -7.68 5.59
N PHE A 59 -1.96 -8.37 4.83
CA PHE A 59 -3.41 -8.20 4.88
C PHE A 59 -4.02 -9.32 5.67
N SER A 60 -4.91 -8.99 6.61
CA SER A 60 -5.67 -9.97 7.39
C SER A 60 -7.16 -9.80 7.13
N GLY A 61 -7.92 -10.84 7.43
CA GLY A 61 -9.35 -10.90 7.19
C GLY A 61 -9.70 -12.00 6.20
N ARG A 62 -10.76 -11.79 5.44
CA ARG A 62 -11.14 -12.72 4.38
C ARG A 62 -10.39 -12.35 3.11
N VAL A 63 -9.16 -12.81 3.03
CA VAL A 63 -8.24 -12.41 1.97
C VAL A 63 -7.74 -13.58 1.12
N GLN A 64 -7.78 -14.82 1.65
CA GLN A 64 -7.41 -15.99 0.87
C GLN A 64 -8.65 -16.70 0.33
N GLY A 65 -8.54 -17.29 -0.85
CA GLY A 65 -9.63 -18.00 -1.48
C GLY A 65 -10.73 -17.12 -2.04
N VAL A 66 -10.46 -15.82 -2.18
CA VAL A 66 -11.44 -14.84 -2.64
C VAL A 66 -10.96 -14.05 -3.85
N GLY A 67 -9.88 -14.51 -4.49
CA GLY A 67 -9.36 -13.87 -5.69
C GLY A 67 -8.45 -12.68 -5.41
N PHE A 68 -7.91 -12.56 -4.21
CA PHE A 68 -7.07 -11.43 -3.83
C PHE A 68 -5.85 -11.28 -4.74
N ARG A 69 -5.10 -12.37 -4.95
CA ARG A 69 -3.89 -12.32 -5.76
C ARG A 69 -4.18 -11.92 -7.19
N TYR A 70 -5.25 -12.46 -7.75
CA TYR A 70 -5.69 -12.11 -9.11
C TYR A 70 -6.02 -10.63 -9.22
N ARG A 71 -6.81 -10.13 -8.26
CA ARG A 71 -7.19 -8.71 -8.25
C ARG A 71 -6.01 -7.80 -8.02
N ALA A 72 -5.10 -8.20 -7.15
CA ALA A 72 -3.89 -7.42 -6.90
C ALA A 72 -3.05 -7.26 -8.17
N CYS A 73 -2.85 -8.34 -8.90
CA CYS A 73 -2.12 -8.30 -10.16
C CYS A 73 -2.82 -7.42 -11.20
N TYR A 74 -4.13 -7.54 -11.29
CA TYR A 74 -4.91 -6.74 -12.23
C TYR A 74 -4.81 -5.25 -11.90
N ILE A 75 -5.02 -4.90 -10.64
CA ILE A 75 -4.97 -3.51 -10.18
C ILE A 75 -3.57 -2.94 -10.36
N ALA A 76 -2.56 -3.67 -9.95
CA ALA A 76 -1.18 -3.23 -10.09
C ALA A 76 -0.83 -2.95 -11.55
N SER A 77 -1.24 -3.83 -12.46
CA SER A 77 -0.99 -3.64 -13.88
C SER A 77 -1.66 -2.38 -14.42
N SER A 78 -2.88 -2.11 -13.96
CA SER A 78 -3.60 -0.93 -14.41
C SER A 78 -3.02 0.36 -13.88
N LEU A 79 -2.38 0.31 -12.72
CA LEU A 79 -1.77 1.49 -12.09
C LEU A 79 -0.28 1.63 -12.38
N GLY A 80 0.33 0.64 -13.00
CA GLY A 80 1.77 0.65 -13.21
C GLY A 80 2.58 0.37 -11.97
N VAL A 81 1.98 -0.28 -10.98
CA VAL A 81 2.66 -0.68 -9.74
C VAL A 81 3.40 -1.98 -9.99
N THR A 82 4.61 -2.09 -9.45
CA THR A 82 5.42 -3.31 -9.53
C THR A 82 5.49 -3.99 -8.18
N GLY A 83 5.81 -5.27 -8.17
CA GLY A 83 5.93 -6.02 -6.93
C GLY A 83 5.45 -7.46 -7.04
N TRP A 84 4.97 -7.98 -5.94
CA TRP A 84 4.48 -9.36 -5.88
C TRP A 84 3.46 -9.51 -4.76
N VAL A 85 2.67 -10.58 -4.83
CA VAL A 85 1.66 -10.93 -3.84
C VAL A 85 1.66 -12.43 -3.65
N ARG A 86 1.48 -12.89 -2.42
CA ARG A 86 1.39 -14.32 -2.11
C ARG A 86 0.48 -14.57 -0.92
N ASN A 87 -0.07 -15.78 -0.84
CA ASN A 87 -0.78 -16.24 0.35
C ASN A 87 0.25 -16.76 1.36
N ASN A 88 0.07 -16.40 2.62
CA ASN A 88 0.89 -16.92 3.70
C ASN A 88 0.23 -18.12 4.37
N TRP A 89 1.02 -18.89 5.12
CA TRP A 89 0.52 -20.04 5.86
C TRP A 89 -0.42 -19.65 7.02
N ASP A 90 -0.35 -18.40 7.47
CA ASP A 90 -1.15 -17.89 8.58
C ASP A 90 -2.45 -17.23 8.14
N ASP A 91 -2.93 -17.57 6.96
CA ASP A 91 -4.16 -17.05 6.34
C ASP A 91 -4.09 -15.58 5.91
N ARG A 92 -2.97 -14.92 6.14
CA ARG A 92 -2.79 -13.56 5.63
C ARG A 92 -2.29 -13.58 4.20
N VAL A 93 -2.47 -12.46 3.52
CA VAL A 93 -1.85 -12.21 2.22
C VAL A 93 -0.69 -11.25 2.43
N GLU A 94 0.43 -11.58 1.86
CA GLU A 94 1.63 -10.76 1.90
C GLU A 94 1.88 -10.17 0.53
N MET A 95 2.27 -8.89 0.50
CA MET A 95 2.45 -8.18 -0.76
C MET A 95 3.58 -7.17 -0.61
N GLU A 96 4.41 -7.06 -1.65
CA GLU A 96 5.28 -5.89 -1.79
C GLU A 96 4.82 -5.13 -3.02
N ALA A 97 4.75 -3.82 -2.91
CA ALA A 97 4.32 -2.98 -4.01
C ALA A 97 5.18 -1.72 -4.08
N GLN A 98 5.51 -1.33 -5.29
CA GLN A 98 6.38 -0.19 -5.55
C GLN A 98 5.73 0.74 -6.55
N GLY A 99 5.71 2.01 -6.20
CA GLY A 99 5.11 3.06 -7.01
C GLY A 99 5.10 4.36 -6.23
N SER A 100 4.36 5.33 -6.71
CA SER A 100 4.18 6.55 -5.93
C SER A 100 3.27 6.25 -4.73
N ARG A 101 3.37 7.07 -3.71
CA ARG A 101 2.53 6.91 -2.51
C ARG A 101 1.04 6.90 -2.88
N GLU A 102 0.65 7.78 -3.77
CA GLU A 102 -0.75 7.89 -4.21
C GLU A 102 -1.22 6.62 -4.90
N LEU A 103 -0.40 6.07 -5.76
CA LEU A 103 -0.75 4.83 -6.47
C LEU A 103 -0.85 3.65 -5.52
N LEU A 104 0.05 3.56 -4.54
CA LEU A 104 -0.01 2.48 -3.55
C LEU A 104 -1.26 2.59 -2.69
N THR A 105 -1.62 3.80 -2.28
CA THR A 105 -2.84 4.03 -1.52
C THR A 105 -4.06 3.68 -2.34
N GLN A 106 -4.07 4.10 -3.60
CA GLN A 106 -5.16 3.80 -4.52
C GLN A 106 -5.33 2.29 -4.72
N MET A 107 -4.21 1.58 -4.84
CA MET A 107 -4.23 0.12 -4.98
C MET A 107 -4.89 -0.54 -3.77
N VAL A 108 -4.49 -0.14 -2.57
CA VAL A 108 -5.07 -0.69 -1.33
C VAL A 108 -6.55 -0.39 -1.25
N GLU A 109 -6.97 0.82 -1.59
CA GLU A 109 -8.39 1.17 -1.60
C GLU A 109 -9.18 0.33 -2.59
N MET A 110 -8.63 0.13 -3.78
CA MET A 110 -9.29 -0.68 -4.79
C MET A 110 -9.42 -2.14 -4.37
N LEU A 111 -8.39 -2.67 -3.69
CA LEU A 111 -8.47 -4.03 -3.14
C LEU A 111 -9.56 -4.14 -2.09
N GLY A 112 -9.68 -3.15 -1.22
CA GLY A 112 -10.69 -3.14 -0.16
C GLY A 112 -12.12 -3.03 -0.69
N ARG A 113 -12.30 -2.58 -1.92
CA ARG A 113 -13.62 -2.43 -2.54
C ARG A 113 -14.06 -3.67 -3.31
N GLN A 114 -13.20 -4.67 -3.44
CA GLN A 114 -13.54 -5.87 -4.18
C GLN A 114 -14.62 -6.66 -3.44
N ARG A 115 -15.56 -7.19 -4.21
CA ARG A 115 -16.79 -7.76 -3.67
C ARG A 115 -16.59 -8.89 -2.65
N PHE A 116 -15.64 -9.75 -2.90
CA PHE A 116 -15.44 -10.93 -2.05
C PHE A 116 -14.26 -10.81 -1.09
N ILE A 117 -13.57 -9.69 -1.14
CA ILE A 117 -12.41 -9.44 -0.29
C ILE A 117 -12.85 -8.62 0.92
N GLU A 118 -12.59 -9.12 2.12
CA GLU A 118 -12.84 -8.38 3.34
C GLU A 118 -11.52 -8.21 4.05
N ILE A 119 -11.00 -6.99 4.02
CA ILE A 119 -9.75 -6.67 4.71
C ILE A 119 -10.09 -6.13 6.08
N GLU A 120 -9.67 -6.84 7.12
CA GLU A 120 -9.89 -6.43 8.49
C GLU A 120 -8.74 -5.63 9.04
N GLY A 121 -7.54 -5.90 8.55
CA GLY A 121 -6.36 -5.17 8.99
C GLY A 121 -5.27 -5.19 7.94
N ILE A 122 -4.45 -4.16 7.98
CA ILE A 122 -3.27 -4.06 7.13
C ILE A 122 -2.11 -3.59 8.01
N GLU A 123 -1.04 -4.35 7.97
CA GLU A 123 0.25 -3.88 8.47
C GLU A 123 1.10 -3.54 7.26
N GLU A 124 1.82 -2.43 7.32
CA GLU A 124 2.71 -2.10 6.23
C GLU A 124 3.98 -1.45 6.73
N ARG A 125 5.02 -1.63 5.95
CA ARG A 125 6.34 -1.09 6.25
C ARG A 125 6.95 -0.56 4.97
N VAL A 126 7.56 0.62 5.04
CA VAL A 126 8.35 1.14 3.93
C VAL A 126 9.69 0.41 3.91
N ILE A 127 10.06 -0.06 2.74
CA ILE A 127 11.31 -0.78 2.51
C ILE A 127 12.06 -0.14 1.35
N PRO A 128 13.32 -0.48 1.14
CA PRO A 128 14.09 0.08 0.02
C PRO A 128 13.48 -0.29 -1.34
N VAL A 129 13.55 0.64 -2.28
CA VAL A 129 13.10 0.39 -3.65
C VAL A 129 14.02 -0.61 -4.34
N GLU A 130 13.47 -1.35 -5.28
CA GLU A 130 14.21 -2.32 -6.06
C GLU A 130 14.02 -2.06 -7.55
N VAL A 131 14.98 -2.50 -8.34
CA VAL A 131 14.85 -2.48 -9.79
C VAL A 131 13.97 -3.68 -10.18
N GLU A 132 12.79 -3.38 -10.68
CA GLU A 132 11.79 -4.41 -10.89
C GLU A 132 10.84 -4.00 -12.02
N SER A 133 10.34 -4.96 -12.77
CA SER A 133 9.33 -4.71 -13.79
C SER A 133 8.18 -5.69 -13.60
N GLY A 134 6.95 -5.15 -13.58
CA GLY A 134 5.76 -5.97 -13.46
C GLY A 134 5.36 -6.32 -12.05
N PHE A 135 4.21 -6.96 -11.94
CA PHE A 135 3.65 -7.40 -10.68
C PHE A 135 3.24 -8.86 -10.81
N TYR A 136 3.68 -9.68 -9.84
CA TYR A 136 3.57 -11.13 -9.95
C TYR A 136 2.87 -11.76 -8.77
N SER A 137 2.11 -12.79 -9.04
CA SER A 137 1.56 -13.66 -8.01
C SER A 137 2.55 -14.80 -7.74
N ARG A 138 2.85 -15.01 -6.48
CA ARG A 138 3.74 -16.08 -6.02
C ARG A 138 2.97 -17.19 -5.33
#